data_b092de751df0667b3d88d713f6ac4834
#
_entry.id   b092de751df0667b3d88d713f6ac4834
#
_cell.length_a   1.000
_cell.length_b   1.000
_cell.length_c   1.000
_cell.angle_alpha   90.00
_cell.angle_beta   90.00
_cell.angle_gamma   90.00
#
_symmetry.space_group_name_H-M   'P 1'
#
loop_
_entity.id
_entity.type
_entity.pdbx_description
1 polymer ?
#
loop_
_entity_poly.entity_id
_entity_poly.type
_entity_poly.pdbx_seq_one_letter_code
_entity_poly.pdbx_strand_id
1 'polypeptide(L)'
;MVDASAVGTTDEPYEMTVERGKIREFARATMSENPEYLEDPTPPIEPTFLTSVSFWTPPGQSVFSKVKMDLKRVLHGGQEYVFHGPPPHAGQELTVQTRVAEVYEKEGKRGGTMTFVVTVAEFRDETGKLVAEARSTAIETGKPATSKEGA
;
A
#
# COMPACT_ATOMS: atom_id res chain seq x y z
N MET A 1 -20.02 -5.57 0.91
CA MET A 1 -19.28 -4.61 0.08
C MET A 1 -19.06 -3.34 0.88
N VAL A 2 -17.95 -2.66 0.70
CA VAL A 2 -17.62 -1.44 1.43
C VAL A 2 -18.57 -0.32 1.02
N ASP A 3 -19.10 0.42 2.00
CA ASP A 3 -20.04 1.51 1.79
C ASP A 3 -19.31 2.86 1.62
N ALA A 4 -19.92 3.81 0.91
CA ALA A 4 -19.37 5.14 0.68
C ALA A 4 -19.10 5.93 1.99
N SER A 5 -19.78 5.61 3.08
CA SER A 5 -19.51 6.19 4.41
C SER A 5 -18.13 5.83 4.97
N ALA A 6 -17.43 4.87 4.36
CA ALA A 6 -16.06 4.53 4.73
C ALA A 6 -15.04 5.62 4.33
N VAL A 7 -15.39 6.54 3.43
CA VAL A 7 -14.50 7.65 3.04
C VAL A 7 -14.13 8.48 4.28
N GLY A 8 -12.85 8.78 4.43
CA GLY A 8 -12.31 9.47 5.60
C GLY A 8 -11.92 8.56 6.77
N THR A 9 -12.24 7.26 6.73
CA THR A 9 -11.74 6.31 7.73
C THR A 9 -10.21 6.27 7.68
N THR A 10 -9.55 6.35 8.84
CA THR A 10 -8.09 6.27 8.98
C THR A 10 -7.70 5.10 9.89
N ASP A 11 -6.49 4.58 9.69
CA ASP A 11 -5.81 3.80 10.71
C ASP A 11 -5.13 4.73 11.75
N GLU A 12 -4.59 4.12 12.81
CA GLU A 12 -3.75 4.85 13.75
C GLU A 12 -2.34 5.03 13.14
N PRO A 13 -1.70 6.20 13.31
CA PRO A 13 -0.32 6.37 12.87
C PRO A 13 0.62 5.34 13.49
N TYR A 14 1.57 4.86 12.73
CA TYR A 14 2.61 3.95 13.19
C TYR A 14 3.96 4.28 12.58
N GLU A 15 5.02 3.82 13.23
CA GLU A 15 6.39 4.08 12.80
C GLU A 15 6.88 3.00 11.82
N MET A 16 7.61 3.45 10.80
CA MET A 16 8.29 2.62 9.82
C MET A 16 9.76 3.02 9.74
N THR A 17 10.63 2.18 10.26
CA THR A 17 12.07 2.33 10.05
C THR A 17 12.44 1.90 8.63
N VAL A 18 13.11 2.75 7.88
CA VAL A 18 13.66 2.38 6.57
C VAL A 18 14.94 1.60 6.77
N GLU A 19 14.85 0.28 6.75
CA GLU A 19 15.97 -0.61 7.06
C GLU A 19 16.80 -0.93 5.81
N ARG A 20 18.12 -0.75 5.90
CA ARG A 20 19.06 -1.10 4.82
C ARG A 20 18.91 -2.56 4.36
N GLY A 21 18.77 -3.47 5.34
CA GLY A 21 18.60 -4.90 5.05
C GLY A 21 17.31 -5.17 4.26
N LYS A 22 16.24 -4.47 4.57
CA LYS A 22 14.96 -4.58 3.88
C LYS A 22 15.02 -4.03 2.45
N ILE A 23 15.70 -2.91 2.23
CA ILE A 23 15.95 -2.38 0.87
C ILE A 23 16.68 -3.41 0.02
N ARG A 24 17.79 -3.99 0.55
CA ARG A 24 18.55 -5.01 -0.16
C ARG A 24 17.75 -6.29 -0.43
N GLU A 25 16.94 -6.72 0.52
CA GLU A 25 16.02 -7.86 0.36
C GLU A 25 15.00 -7.60 -0.75
N PHE A 26 14.41 -6.39 -0.75
CA PHE A 26 13.44 -5.97 -1.76
C PHE A 26 14.10 -5.90 -3.16
N ALA A 27 15.29 -5.31 -3.26
CA ALA A 27 16.06 -5.24 -4.50
C ALA A 27 16.32 -6.64 -5.08
N ARG A 28 16.71 -7.59 -4.24
CA ARG A 28 16.89 -9.00 -4.68
C ARG A 28 15.57 -9.64 -5.11
N ALA A 29 14.48 -9.38 -4.41
CA ALA A 29 13.17 -9.92 -4.76
C ALA A 29 12.64 -9.37 -6.09
N THR A 30 12.96 -8.12 -6.42
CA THR A 30 12.65 -7.48 -7.71
C THR A 30 13.70 -7.75 -8.79
N MET A 31 14.72 -8.56 -8.49
CA MET A 31 15.85 -8.89 -9.38
C MET A 31 16.63 -7.64 -9.84
N SER A 32 16.71 -6.62 -8.99
CA SER A 32 17.51 -5.44 -9.24
C SER A 32 18.99 -5.76 -9.06
N GLU A 33 19.81 -5.38 -10.04
CA GLU A 33 21.27 -5.47 -9.98
C GLU A 33 21.93 -4.12 -9.68
N ASN A 34 21.12 -3.08 -9.37
CA ASN A 34 21.63 -1.75 -9.10
C ASN A 34 22.46 -1.74 -7.81
N PRO A 35 23.79 -1.43 -7.88
CA PRO A 35 24.65 -1.41 -6.71
C PRO A 35 24.24 -0.36 -5.68
N GLU A 36 23.53 0.69 -6.07
CA GLU A 36 22.99 1.69 -5.14
C GLU A 36 22.09 1.05 -4.07
N TYR A 37 21.26 0.06 -4.43
CA TYR A 37 20.41 -0.65 -3.48
C TYR A 37 21.11 -1.79 -2.75
N LEU A 38 22.10 -2.40 -3.39
CA LEU A 38 22.73 -3.63 -2.91
C LEU A 38 23.96 -3.36 -2.02
N GLU A 39 24.74 -2.32 -2.32
CA GLU A 39 26.07 -2.09 -1.76
C GLU A 39 26.21 -0.80 -0.96
N ASP A 40 25.41 0.26 -1.29
CA ASP A 40 25.48 1.54 -0.58
C ASP A 40 25.21 1.35 0.92
N PRO A 41 25.96 2.01 1.82
CA PRO A 41 25.70 1.98 3.26
C PRO A 41 24.39 2.67 3.66
N THR A 42 23.90 3.64 2.87
CA THR A 42 22.66 4.40 3.11
C THR A 42 21.83 4.48 1.83
N PRO A 43 21.40 3.32 1.27
CA PRO A 43 20.70 3.31 0.00
C PRO A 43 19.36 4.05 0.07
N PRO A 44 18.95 4.72 -1.01
CA PRO A 44 17.56 5.16 -1.14
C PRO A 44 16.65 3.94 -1.32
N ILE A 45 15.35 4.12 -1.08
CA ILE A 45 14.37 3.08 -1.40
C ILE A 45 14.15 3.00 -2.91
N GLU A 46 13.84 1.80 -3.41
CA GLU A 46 13.37 1.63 -4.78
C GLU A 46 11.99 2.31 -4.98
N PRO A 47 11.63 2.69 -6.22
CA PRO A 47 10.38 3.41 -6.50
C PRO A 47 9.11 2.70 -6.00
N THR A 48 9.12 1.38 -5.90
CA THR A 48 7.98 0.58 -5.45
C THR A 48 8.13 0.01 -4.04
N PHE A 49 9.22 0.33 -3.34
CA PHE A 49 9.54 -0.21 -2.01
C PHE A 49 8.42 0.04 -0.98
N LEU A 50 7.70 1.15 -1.09
CA LEU A 50 6.63 1.49 -0.15
C LEU A 50 5.45 0.51 -0.16
N THR A 51 5.39 -0.41 -1.15
CA THR A 51 4.43 -1.54 -1.10
C THR A 51 4.69 -2.47 0.09
N SER A 52 5.92 -2.49 0.60
CA SER A 52 6.32 -3.33 1.75
C SER A 52 5.83 -2.79 3.10
N VAL A 53 5.19 -1.62 3.14
CA VAL A 53 4.70 -0.96 4.37
C VAL A 53 3.85 -1.87 5.26
N SER A 54 3.18 -2.86 4.68
CA SER A 54 2.38 -3.85 5.42
C SER A 54 3.19 -4.64 6.46
N PHE A 55 4.51 -4.74 6.32
CA PHE A 55 5.38 -5.40 7.30
C PHE A 55 5.51 -4.60 8.61
N TRP A 56 5.25 -3.29 8.58
CA TRP A 56 5.27 -2.41 9.77
C TRP A 56 3.85 -2.13 10.30
N THR A 57 2.80 -2.42 9.52
CA THR A 57 1.42 -2.20 9.98
C THR A 57 1.13 -3.11 11.17
N PRO A 58 0.75 -2.55 12.34
CA PRO A 58 0.44 -3.36 13.51
C PRO A 58 -0.74 -4.30 13.25
N PRO A 59 -0.74 -5.52 13.80
CA PRO A 59 -1.82 -6.48 13.61
C PRO A 59 -3.19 -5.91 13.97
N GLY A 60 -4.17 -6.06 13.05
CA GLY A 60 -5.55 -5.59 13.25
C GLY A 60 -5.77 -4.09 13.08
N GLN A 61 -4.74 -3.31 12.80
CA GLN A 61 -4.83 -1.84 12.64
C GLN A 61 -5.00 -1.37 11.20
N SER A 62 -4.91 -2.28 10.22
CA SER A 62 -5.12 -1.90 8.82
C SER A 62 -6.47 -1.23 8.61
N VAL A 63 -6.51 -0.15 7.82
CA VAL A 63 -7.74 0.53 7.43
C VAL A 63 -8.75 -0.42 6.79
N PHE A 64 -8.28 -1.46 6.08
CA PHE A 64 -9.15 -2.47 5.46
C PHE A 64 -9.91 -3.31 6.49
N SER A 65 -9.35 -3.56 7.67
CA SER A 65 -10.08 -4.26 8.75
C SER A 65 -11.19 -3.41 9.33
N LYS A 66 -11.00 -2.08 9.38
CA LYS A 66 -12.02 -1.12 9.85
C LYS A 66 -13.21 -1.02 8.90
N VAL A 67 -12.99 -1.10 7.59
CA VAL A 67 -14.05 -0.99 6.57
C VAL A 67 -14.69 -2.33 6.19
N LYS A 68 -14.31 -3.43 6.86
CA LYS A 68 -14.91 -4.77 6.71
C LYS A 68 -14.92 -5.28 5.26
N MET A 69 -13.84 -5.04 4.51
CA MET A 69 -13.69 -5.55 3.17
C MET A 69 -13.55 -7.08 3.17
N ASP A 70 -14.30 -7.75 2.30
CA ASP A 70 -14.20 -9.21 2.14
C ASP A 70 -13.00 -9.57 1.26
N LEU A 71 -11.86 -9.87 1.89
CA LEU A 71 -10.60 -10.15 1.21
C LEU A 71 -10.68 -11.33 0.21
N LYS A 72 -11.66 -12.23 0.34
CA LYS A 72 -11.86 -13.33 -0.62
C LYS A 72 -12.40 -12.86 -1.97
N ARG A 73 -12.90 -11.63 -2.02
CA ARG A 73 -13.48 -11.02 -3.21
C ARG A 73 -12.70 -9.81 -3.70
N VAL A 74 -11.51 -9.57 -3.14
CA VAL A 74 -10.69 -8.41 -3.47
C VAL A 74 -9.71 -8.72 -4.58
N LEU A 75 -9.66 -7.82 -5.55
CA LEU A 75 -8.63 -7.74 -6.58
C LEU A 75 -7.81 -6.47 -6.36
N HIS A 76 -6.52 -6.52 -6.71
CA HIS A 76 -5.69 -5.32 -6.78
C HIS A 76 -5.98 -4.59 -8.08
N GLY A 77 -6.47 -3.36 -8.00
CA GLY A 77 -6.92 -2.56 -9.15
C GLY A 77 -5.89 -1.56 -9.65
N GLY A 78 -5.00 -1.09 -8.78
CA GLY A 78 -3.97 -0.14 -9.15
C GLY A 78 -3.09 0.26 -7.98
N GLN A 79 -1.87 0.73 -8.31
CA GLN A 79 -0.89 1.21 -7.35
C GLN A 79 -0.17 2.42 -7.93
N GLU A 80 -0.04 3.48 -7.13
CA GLU A 80 0.68 4.70 -7.49
C GLU A 80 1.55 5.12 -6.30
N TYR A 81 2.74 5.62 -6.58
CA TYR A 81 3.65 6.20 -5.59
C TYR A 81 4.00 7.62 -6.00
N VAL A 82 3.87 8.55 -5.06
CA VAL A 82 4.19 9.97 -5.26
C VAL A 82 5.28 10.35 -4.27
N PHE A 83 6.39 10.86 -4.75
CA PHE A 83 7.49 11.35 -3.93
C PHE A 83 7.51 12.88 -3.98
N HIS A 84 7.54 13.51 -2.81
CA HIS A 84 7.53 14.97 -2.64
C HIS A 84 8.93 15.57 -2.45
N GLY A 85 9.94 14.88 -2.97
CA GLY A 85 11.34 15.24 -2.87
C GLY A 85 12.23 14.02 -3.12
N PRO A 86 13.47 14.02 -2.63
CA PRO A 86 14.33 12.83 -2.68
C PRO A 86 13.63 11.64 -2.02
N PRO A 87 13.81 10.41 -2.55
CA PRO A 87 13.23 9.22 -1.94
C PRO A 87 13.80 9.02 -0.53
N PRO A 88 13.00 8.49 0.41
CA PRO A 88 13.51 8.07 1.70
C PRO A 88 14.71 7.11 1.54
N HIS A 89 15.61 7.11 2.52
CA HIS A 89 16.81 6.27 2.50
C HIS A 89 16.96 5.50 3.81
N ALA A 90 17.84 4.50 3.81
CA ALA A 90 18.12 3.70 5.00
C ALA A 90 18.50 4.57 6.20
N GLY A 91 17.97 4.21 7.36
CA GLY A 91 18.16 4.92 8.64
C GLY A 91 17.10 5.97 8.95
N GLN A 92 16.23 6.34 8.01
CA GLN A 92 15.13 7.26 8.30
C GLN A 92 13.99 6.56 9.05
N GLU A 93 13.38 7.29 10.00
CA GLU A 93 12.12 6.94 10.62
C GLU A 93 10.99 7.70 9.94
N LEU A 94 9.97 6.98 9.52
CA LEU A 94 8.79 7.56 8.89
C LEU A 94 7.56 7.27 9.74
N THR A 95 6.73 8.28 9.96
CA THR A 95 5.38 8.08 10.50
C THR A 95 4.43 7.81 9.34
N VAL A 96 3.70 6.72 9.40
CA VAL A 96 2.76 6.27 8.36
C VAL A 96 1.34 6.34 8.88
N GLN A 97 0.44 6.89 8.07
CA GLN A 97 -1.00 6.83 8.31
C GLN A 97 -1.74 6.61 7.00
N THR A 98 -2.68 5.67 7.00
CA THR A 98 -3.50 5.35 5.83
C THR A 98 -4.92 5.85 6.01
N ARG A 99 -5.50 6.41 4.96
CA ARG A 99 -6.92 6.80 4.91
C ARG A 99 -7.63 6.21 3.71
N VAL A 100 -8.92 6.00 3.83
CA VAL A 100 -9.80 5.76 2.69
C VAL A 100 -10.07 7.10 2.01
N ALA A 101 -9.58 7.25 0.79
CA ALA A 101 -9.71 8.49 0.02
C ALA A 101 -11.00 8.51 -0.81
N GLU A 102 -11.36 7.38 -1.42
CA GLU A 102 -12.52 7.27 -2.30
C GLU A 102 -13.16 5.88 -2.17
N VAL A 103 -14.48 5.84 -2.30
CA VAL A 103 -15.26 4.62 -2.51
C VAL A 103 -16.25 4.90 -3.63
N TYR A 104 -16.24 4.09 -4.67
CA TYR A 104 -17.18 4.21 -5.78
C TYR A 104 -17.48 2.85 -6.41
N GLU A 105 -18.58 2.79 -7.14
CA GLU A 105 -19.06 1.56 -7.77
C GLU A 105 -18.99 1.65 -9.31
N LYS A 106 -18.76 0.51 -9.93
CA LYS A 106 -18.88 0.33 -11.38
C LYS A 106 -19.51 -1.01 -11.71
N GLU A 107 -20.35 -1.02 -12.76
CA GLU A 107 -20.87 -2.23 -13.35
C GLU A 107 -19.75 -3.06 -13.99
N GLY A 108 -19.68 -4.34 -13.65
CA GLY A 108 -18.74 -5.28 -14.25
C GLY A 108 -19.20 -5.74 -15.63
N LYS A 109 -18.27 -5.88 -16.58
CA LYS A 109 -18.56 -6.37 -17.95
C LYS A 109 -19.22 -7.76 -17.99
N ARG A 110 -19.09 -8.56 -16.95
CA ARG A 110 -19.68 -9.90 -16.80
C ARG A 110 -20.92 -9.90 -15.91
N GLY A 111 -21.49 -8.72 -15.65
CA GLY A 111 -22.58 -8.50 -14.69
C GLY A 111 -22.08 -8.43 -13.25
N GLY A 112 -22.90 -7.77 -12.40
CA GLY A 112 -22.60 -7.52 -11.00
C GLY A 112 -21.84 -6.23 -10.75
N THR A 113 -22.05 -5.66 -9.58
CA THR A 113 -21.41 -4.42 -9.14
C THR A 113 -20.04 -4.70 -8.56
N MET A 114 -19.06 -3.88 -8.87
CA MET A 114 -17.74 -3.86 -8.27
C MET A 114 -17.58 -2.58 -7.45
N THR A 115 -17.15 -2.72 -6.20
CA THR A 115 -16.84 -1.57 -5.33
C THR A 115 -15.34 -1.31 -5.34
N PHE A 116 -14.97 -0.12 -5.72
CA PHE A 116 -13.59 0.36 -5.74
C PHE A 116 -13.33 1.13 -4.45
N VAL A 117 -12.29 0.75 -3.73
CA VAL A 117 -11.82 1.42 -2.52
C VAL A 117 -10.42 1.92 -2.75
N VAL A 118 -10.27 3.24 -2.77
CA VAL A 118 -8.97 3.89 -2.92
C VAL A 118 -8.46 4.28 -1.55
N THR A 119 -7.28 3.81 -1.20
CA THR A 119 -6.58 4.21 0.03
C THR A 119 -5.33 5.01 -0.32
N VAL A 120 -4.96 5.93 0.57
CA VAL A 120 -3.71 6.68 0.50
C VAL A 120 -2.97 6.51 1.82
N ALA A 121 -1.79 5.90 1.77
CA ALA A 121 -0.85 5.89 2.87
C ALA A 121 0.09 7.10 2.72
N GLU A 122 0.11 7.96 3.72
CA GLU A 122 0.98 9.12 3.82
C GLU A 122 2.22 8.76 4.65
N PHE A 123 3.40 9.09 4.13
CA PHE A 123 4.68 8.88 4.80
C PHE A 123 5.27 10.23 5.15
N ARG A 124 5.49 10.47 6.44
CA ARG A 124 6.05 11.73 6.96
C ARG A 124 7.38 11.47 7.64
N ASP A 125 8.33 12.36 7.43
CA ASP A 125 9.63 12.32 8.11
C ASP A 125 9.53 12.77 9.58
N GLU A 126 10.65 12.73 10.30
CA GLU A 126 10.76 13.12 11.70
C GLU A 126 10.36 14.58 11.98
N THR A 127 10.36 15.44 10.95
CA THR A 127 9.89 16.83 11.06
C THR A 127 8.38 16.98 10.84
N GLY A 128 7.69 15.89 10.48
CA GLY A 128 6.27 15.87 10.12
C GLY A 128 6.00 16.25 8.66
N LYS A 129 7.05 16.44 7.84
CA LYS A 129 6.92 16.75 6.42
C LYS A 129 6.47 15.51 5.66
N LEU A 130 5.46 15.67 4.79
CA LEU A 130 5.04 14.63 3.84
C LEU A 130 6.15 14.41 2.80
N VAL A 131 6.72 13.21 2.78
CA VAL A 131 7.83 12.85 1.88
C VAL A 131 7.38 11.92 0.76
N ALA A 132 6.38 11.09 1.00
CA ALA A 132 5.81 10.22 -0.02
C ALA A 132 4.36 9.84 0.27
N GLU A 133 3.67 9.37 -0.76
CA GLU A 133 2.34 8.78 -0.69
C GLU A 133 2.31 7.49 -1.50
N ALA A 134 1.60 6.47 -0.98
CA ALA A 134 1.26 5.26 -1.71
C ALA A 134 -0.27 5.18 -1.86
N ARG A 135 -0.75 5.30 -3.10
CA ARG A 135 -2.17 5.21 -3.45
C ARG A 135 -2.48 3.83 -3.98
N SER A 136 -3.36 3.11 -3.32
CA SER A 136 -3.76 1.76 -3.69
C SER A 136 -5.25 1.71 -4.00
N THR A 137 -5.62 1.00 -5.06
CA THR A 137 -7.02 0.74 -5.41
C THR A 137 -7.31 -0.74 -5.22
N ALA A 138 -8.16 -1.05 -4.27
CA ALA A 138 -8.73 -2.38 -4.10
C ALA A 138 -10.10 -2.46 -4.75
N ILE A 139 -10.43 -3.58 -5.37
CA ILE A 139 -11.72 -3.82 -6.05
C ILE A 139 -12.41 -5.00 -5.37
N GLU A 140 -13.49 -4.73 -4.64
CA GLU A 140 -14.34 -5.80 -4.09
C GLU A 140 -15.38 -6.22 -5.12
N THR A 141 -15.33 -7.47 -5.57
CA THR A 141 -16.24 -8.02 -6.59
C THR A 141 -17.54 -8.53 -5.97
N GLY A 142 -18.64 -8.51 -6.71
CA GLY A 142 -19.93 -9.03 -6.26
C GLY A 142 -19.95 -10.56 -6.05
N LYS A 143 -18.99 -11.27 -6.65
CA LYS A 143 -18.80 -12.74 -6.50
C LYS A 143 -17.34 -13.02 -6.18
N PRO A 144 -17.03 -14.11 -5.42
CA PRO A 144 -15.65 -14.52 -5.21
C PRO A 144 -14.94 -14.72 -6.56
N ALA A 145 -13.65 -14.37 -6.62
CA ALA A 145 -12.82 -14.76 -7.74
C ALA A 145 -12.79 -16.29 -7.77
N THR A 146 -13.48 -16.92 -8.74
CA THR A 146 -13.40 -18.35 -8.92
C THR A 146 -11.99 -18.69 -9.35
N SER A 147 -11.22 -19.36 -8.49
CA SER A 147 -10.11 -20.17 -8.96
C SER A 147 -10.68 -21.15 -10.00
N LYS A 148 -10.20 -21.06 -11.25
CA LYS A 148 -10.41 -22.16 -12.18
C LYS A 148 -9.66 -23.35 -11.57
N GLU A 149 -10.38 -24.25 -10.89
CA GLU A 149 -9.88 -25.60 -10.67
C GLU A 149 -9.70 -26.25 -12.05
N GLY A 150 -8.48 -26.63 -12.34
CA GLY A 150 -8.14 -27.78 -13.14
C GLY A 150 -8.38 -27.70 -14.66
N ALA A 151 -7.32 -27.61 -15.38
CA ALA A 151 -7.11 -28.45 -16.57
C ALA A 151 -5.68 -28.94 -16.54
#